data_e17c019e23a04777296e9afec5458f08
#
_entry.id   e17c019e23a04777296e9afec5458f08
#
_cell.length_a   1.000
_cell.length_b   1.000
_cell.length_c   1.000
_cell.angle_alpha   90.00
_cell.angle_beta   90.00
_cell.angle_gamma   90.00
#
_symmetry.space_group_name_H-M   'P 1'
#
loop_
_entity.id
_entity.type
_entity.pdbx_description
1 polymer ?
#
loop_
_entity_poly.entity_id
_entity_poly.type
_entity_poly.pdbx_seq_one_letter_code
_entity_poly.pdbx_strand_id
1 'polypeptide(L)'
;LGLGDIGAMSGKPVMEGKGLLFKIYGGIDVFDIEVAEKDPEKFCETVERIAPTFGGINLEDIKAPQCFYIEERLKKNLDIPVMHDDQHGTAIISAAGLKNALEVAGKDIKNVKIVVNGAGAAAISCTKLYVALGAQIKNIVMLDSKGVITSDRENLTEQKKMFATD
;
A
#
# COMPACT_ATOMS: atom_id res chain seq x y z
N LEU A 1 10.50 -4.24 -3.88
CA LEU A 1 9.85 -3.23 -4.71
C LEU A 1 10.80 -2.64 -5.76
N GLY A 2 11.69 -1.72 -5.42
CA GLY A 2 12.57 -1.06 -6.39
C GLY A 2 13.62 -1.97 -7.03
N LEU A 3 14.03 -3.03 -6.36
CA LEU A 3 15.00 -4.01 -6.86
C LEU A 3 14.36 -5.22 -7.56
N GLY A 4 13.04 -5.26 -7.65
CA GLY A 4 12.29 -6.39 -8.19
C GLY A 4 12.19 -7.56 -7.21
N ASP A 5 11.95 -8.77 -7.75
CA ASP A 5 11.87 -9.98 -6.93
C ASP A 5 13.29 -10.50 -6.63
N ILE A 6 13.80 -10.15 -5.46
CA ILE A 6 15.12 -10.56 -4.97
C ILE A 6 15.06 -11.82 -4.09
N GLY A 7 13.87 -12.36 -3.88
CA GLY A 7 13.63 -13.55 -3.07
C GLY A 7 13.50 -13.27 -1.56
N ALA A 8 12.90 -14.23 -0.86
CA ALA A 8 12.54 -14.11 0.55
C ALA A 8 13.74 -13.78 1.46
N MET A 9 14.85 -14.49 1.30
CA MET A 9 16.04 -14.30 2.15
C MET A 9 16.66 -12.90 2.02
N SER A 10 16.57 -12.29 0.85
CA SER A 10 17.10 -10.94 0.62
C SER A 10 16.24 -9.85 1.24
N GLY A 11 15.01 -10.16 1.61
CA GLY A 11 14.11 -9.28 2.36
C GLY A 11 14.42 -9.19 3.86
N LYS A 12 15.18 -10.13 4.39
CA LYS A 12 15.50 -10.26 5.84
C LYS A 12 15.92 -8.96 6.51
N PRO A 13 16.86 -8.16 5.98
CA PRO A 13 17.28 -6.92 6.63
C PRO A 13 16.13 -5.89 6.76
N VAL A 14 15.22 -5.85 5.79
CA VAL A 14 14.03 -4.99 5.84
C VAL A 14 13.09 -5.45 6.95
N MET A 15 12.83 -6.75 7.04
CA MET A 15 11.92 -7.33 8.04
C MET A 15 12.46 -7.16 9.46
N GLU A 16 13.75 -7.40 9.69
CA GLU A 16 14.40 -7.15 11.00
C GLU A 16 14.34 -5.67 11.37
N GLY A 17 14.62 -4.78 10.42
CA GLY A 17 14.50 -3.33 10.63
C GLY A 17 13.06 -2.91 10.96
N LYS A 18 12.07 -3.48 10.29
CA LYS A 18 10.66 -3.25 10.57
C LYS A 18 10.29 -3.74 11.98
N GLY A 19 10.71 -4.95 12.35
CA GLY A 19 10.51 -5.51 13.69
C GLY A 19 11.10 -4.63 14.79
N LEU A 20 12.30 -4.11 14.58
CA LEU A 20 12.95 -3.17 15.50
C LEU A 20 12.12 -1.88 15.68
N LEU A 21 11.62 -1.30 14.59
CA LEU A 21 10.79 -0.09 14.65
C LEU A 21 9.46 -0.33 15.37
N PHE A 22 8.80 -1.45 15.12
CA PHE A 22 7.60 -1.84 15.86
C PHE A 22 7.87 -1.97 17.37
N LYS A 23 9.04 -2.53 17.73
CA LYS A 23 9.41 -2.63 19.15
C LYS A 23 9.70 -1.27 19.77
N ILE A 24 10.46 -0.41 19.09
CA ILE A 24 10.85 0.91 19.61
C ILE A 24 9.64 1.83 19.77
N TYR A 25 8.80 1.93 18.73
CA TYR A 25 7.71 2.91 18.70
C TYR A 25 6.37 2.38 19.16
N GLY A 26 6.11 1.08 19.02
CA GLY A 26 4.84 0.46 19.37
C GLY A 26 4.88 -0.41 20.61
N GLY A 27 6.07 -0.78 21.11
CA GLY A 27 6.22 -1.75 22.20
C GLY A 27 5.74 -3.17 21.81
N ILE A 28 5.62 -3.44 20.50
CA ILE A 28 5.10 -4.68 19.95
C ILE A 28 6.25 -5.66 19.71
N ASP A 29 6.06 -6.92 20.13
CA ASP A 29 6.97 -8.00 19.79
C ASP A 29 6.66 -8.52 18.39
N VAL A 30 7.69 -8.63 17.55
CA VAL A 30 7.58 -9.01 16.16
C VAL A 30 8.41 -10.25 15.88
N PHE A 31 7.84 -11.15 15.09
CA PHE A 31 8.53 -12.26 14.46
C PHE A 31 8.51 -12.03 12.95
N ASP A 32 9.66 -11.81 12.38
CA ASP A 32 9.81 -11.67 10.93
C ASP A 32 9.87 -13.05 10.28
N ILE A 33 9.01 -13.24 9.27
CA ILE A 33 8.84 -14.52 8.58
C ILE A 33 8.90 -14.28 7.08
N GLU A 34 10.00 -14.69 6.47
CA GLU A 34 10.23 -14.60 5.04
C GLU A 34 9.68 -15.85 4.33
N VAL A 35 8.56 -15.69 3.64
CA VAL A 35 7.87 -16.77 2.95
C VAL A 35 8.35 -16.89 1.52
N ALA A 36 9.04 -18.00 1.19
CA ALA A 36 9.55 -18.30 -0.14
C ALA A 36 8.46 -18.93 -1.03
N GLU A 37 7.34 -18.22 -1.20
CA GLU A 37 6.23 -18.63 -2.05
C GLU A 37 5.83 -17.49 -3.00
N LYS A 38 5.70 -17.80 -4.29
CA LYS A 38 5.36 -16.83 -5.34
C LYS A 38 3.89 -16.89 -5.77
N ASP A 39 3.22 -18.00 -5.50
CA ASP A 39 1.80 -18.18 -5.75
C ASP A 39 1.01 -17.46 -4.64
N PRO A 40 0.20 -16.44 -4.97
CA PRO A 40 -0.56 -15.68 -3.97
C PRO A 40 -1.52 -16.53 -3.15
N GLU A 41 -2.10 -17.58 -3.74
CA GLU A 41 -3.02 -18.50 -3.04
C GLU A 41 -2.28 -19.27 -1.94
N LYS A 42 -1.16 -19.90 -2.30
CA LYS A 42 -0.33 -20.66 -1.36
C LYS A 42 0.32 -19.78 -0.30
N PHE A 43 0.69 -18.55 -0.69
CA PHE A 43 1.17 -17.56 0.27
C PHE A 43 0.08 -17.26 1.32
N CYS A 44 -1.14 -16.98 0.89
CA CYS A 44 -2.26 -16.74 1.80
C CYS A 44 -2.53 -17.96 2.70
N GLU A 45 -2.56 -19.17 2.13
CA GLU A 45 -2.72 -20.38 2.92
C GLU A 45 -1.64 -20.56 4.00
N THR A 46 -0.40 -20.21 3.67
CA THR A 46 0.71 -20.26 4.63
C THR A 46 0.48 -19.28 5.78
N VAL A 47 0.12 -18.04 5.47
CA VAL A 47 -0.17 -17.02 6.47
C VAL A 47 -1.38 -17.39 7.32
N GLU A 48 -2.45 -17.90 6.70
CA GLU A 48 -3.66 -18.37 7.40
C GLU A 48 -3.35 -19.48 8.42
N ARG A 49 -2.43 -20.40 8.08
CA ARG A 49 -2.04 -21.50 8.97
C ARG A 49 -1.20 -21.08 10.17
N ILE A 50 -0.39 -20.05 10.04
CA ILE A 50 0.43 -19.51 11.15
C ILE A 50 -0.26 -18.41 11.94
N ALA A 51 -1.29 -17.79 11.39
CA ALA A 51 -2.03 -16.66 11.98
C ALA A 51 -2.51 -16.89 13.42
N PRO A 52 -2.96 -18.10 13.84
CA PRO A 52 -3.37 -18.34 15.23
C PRO A 52 -2.29 -18.05 16.28
N THR A 53 -1.03 -17.95 15.88
CA THR A 53 0.09 -17.61 16.77
C THR A 53 0.16 -16.10 17.08
N PHE A 54 -0.44 -15.26 16.24
CA PHE A 54 -0.20 -13.82 16.23
C PHE A 54 -1.45 -12.99 16.57
N GLY A 55 -1.21 -11.79 17.10
CA GLY A 55 -2.25 -10.79 17.33
C GLY A 55 -2.49 -9.86 16.13
N GLY A 56 -1.66 -9.94 15.10
CA GLY A 56 -1.78 -9.15 13.86
C GLY A 56 -0.74 -9.54 12.83
N ILE A 57 -0.97 -9.19 11.58
CA ILE A 57 -0.08 -9.46 10.45
C ILE A 57 0.26 -8.14 9.75
N ASN A 58 1.55 -7.84 9.64
CA ASN A 58 2.08 -6.82 8.73
C ASN A 58 2.60 -7.50 7.46
N LEU A 59 2.02 -7.15 6.32
CA LEU A 59 2.52 -7.55 5.01
C LEU A 59 3.51 -6.49 4.52
N GLU A 60 4.67 -6.93 4.03
CA GLU A 60 5.75 -6.05 3.60
C GLU A 60 6.34 -6.53 2.27
N ASP A 61 6.75 -5.61 1.43
CA ASP A 61 7.45 -5.84 0.16
C ASP A 61 6.72 -6.75 -0.86
N ILE A 62 5.41 -6.83 -0.77
CA ILE A 62 4.59 -7.54 -1.75
C ILE A 62 4.16 -6.56 -2.84
N LYS A 63 4.55 -6.83 -4.08
CA LYS A 63 4.28 -5.94 -5.21
C LYS A 63 2.80 -5.96 -5.66
N ALA A 64 2.37 -4.85 -6.27
CA ALA A 64 1.11 -4.81 -7.00
C ALA A 64 1.21 -5.63 -8.33
N PRO A 65 0.10 -6.28 -8.78
CA PRO A 65 -1.24 -6.23 -8.20
C PRO A 65 -1.49 -7.25 -7.09
N GLN A 66 -0.59 -8.19 -6.86
CA GLN A 66 -0.77 -9.32 -5.93
C GLN A 66 -1.05 -8.84 -4.49
N CYS A 67 -0.41 -7.77 -4.04
CA CYS A 67 -0.59 -7.24 -2.70
C CYS A 67 -2.05 -6.89 -2.37
N PHE A 68 -2.82 -6.41 -3.35
CA PHE A 68 -4.24 -6.07 -3.14
C PHE A 68 -5.07 -7.31 -2.87
N TYR A 69 -4.87 -8.35 -3.68
CA TYR A 69 -5.55 -9.62 -3.53
C TYR A 69 -5.20 -10.30 -2.21
N ILE A 70 -3.91 -10.39 -1.90
CA ILE A 70 -3.42 -11.04 -0.67
C ILE A 70 -3.98 -10.36 0.57
N GLU A 71 -3.90 -9.03 0.64
CA GLU A 71 -4.41 -8.28 1.79
C GLU A 71 -5.93 -8.45 1.94
N GLU A 72 -6.69 -8.34 0.86
CA GLU A 72 -8.15 -8.48 0.89
C GLU A 72 -8.56 -9.88 1.36
N ARG A 73 -7.92 -10.93 0.82
CA ARG A 73 -8.19 -12.31 1.22
C ARG A 73 -7.90 -12.55 2.69
N LEU A 74 -6.73 -12.14 3.16
CA LEU A 74 -6.33 -12.34 4.55
C LEU A 74 -7.22 -11.56 5.52
N LYS A 75 -7.58 -10.31 5.18
CA LYS A 75 -8.56 -9.52 5.98
C LYS A 75 -9.93 -10.18 6.07
N LYS A 76 -10.35 -10.89 5.02
CA LYS A 76 -11.64 -11.60 5.00
C LYS A 76 -11.61 -12.88 5.83
N ASN A 77 -10.49 -13.58 5.83
CA ASN A 77 -10.38 -14.93 6.38
C ASN A 77 -9.82 -14.97 7.82
N LEU A 78 -9.21 -13.89 8.28
CA LEU A 78 -8.60 -13.81 9.60
C LEU A 78 -9.35 -12.85 10.52
N ASP A 79 -9.50 -13.25 11.78
CA ASP A 79 -10.13 -12.43 12.84
C ASP A 79 -9.13 -11.48 13.53
N ILE A 80 -7.90 -11.38 13.02
CA ILE A 80 -6.86 -10.49 13.53
C ILE A 80 -6.58 -9.38 12.52
N PRO A 81 -6.06 -8.21 12.94
CA PRO A 81 -5.69 -7.13 12.04
C PRO A 81 -4.66 -7.57 11.01
N VAL A 82 -4.91 -7.24 9.75
CA VAL A 82 -3.97 -7.43 8.64
C VAL A 82 -3.76 -6.10 7.95
N MET A 83 -2.51 -5.70 7.75
CA MET A 83 -2.14 -4.45 7.08
C MET A 83 -0.99 -4.71 6.11
N HIS A 84 -1.05 -4.11 4.93
CA HIS A 84 0.07 -4.02 4.01
C HIS A 84 0.71 -2.63 4.13
N ASP A 85 1.91 -2.55 4.71
CA ASP A 85 2.52 -1.28 5.07
C ASP A 85 2.88 -0.40 3.86
N ASP A 86 3.38 -0.99 2.77
CA ASP A 86 3.67 -0.25 1.53
C ASP A 86 2.44 0.46 0.95
N GLN A 87 1.24 -0.03 1.25
CA GLN A 87 -0.01 0.63 0.89
C GLN A 87 -0.40 1.65 1.95
N HIS A 88 -0.66 1.18 3.17
CA HIS A 88 -1.37 1.93 4.19
C HIS A 88 -0.46 2.79 5.07
N GLY A 89 0.75 2.31 5.41
CA GLY A 89 1.74 3.10 6.13
C GLY A 89 2.18 4.32 5.32
N THR A 90 2.51 4.10 4.05
CA THR A 90 2.85 5.17 3.11
C THR A 90 1.68 6.15 2.92
N ALA A 91 0.44 5.65 2.82
CA ALA A 91 -0.74 6.51 2.68
C ALA A 91 -0.96 7.39 3.91
N ILE A 92 -0.81 6.83 5.12
CA ILE A 92 -1.00 7.56 6.38
C ILE A 92 0.01 8.72 6.50
N ILE A 93 1.30 8.44 6.32
CA ILE A 93 2.32 9.49 6.46
C ILE A 93 2.23 10.55 5.36
N SER A 94 1.93 10.13 4.14
CA SER A 94 1.74 11.03 3.01
C SER A 94 0.53 11.94 3.20
N ALA A 95 -0.59 11.40 3.70
CA ALA A 95 -1.79 12.18 4.00
C ALA A 95 -1.56 13.16 5.17
N ALA A 96 -0.82 12.76 6.20
CA ALA A 96 -0.43 13.66 7.28
C ALA A 96 0.41 14.83 6.74
N GLY A 97 1.40 14.54 5.89
CA GLY A 97 2.21 15.56 5.23
C GLY A 97 1.36 16.50 4.35
N LEU A 98 0.47 15.96 3.52
CA LEU A 98 -0.42 16.75 2.67
C LEU A 98 -1.33 17.67 3.50
N LYS A 99 -1.95 17.13 4.56
CA LYS A 99 -2.83 17.91 5.44
C LYS A 99 -2.12 19.11 6.04
N ASN A 100 -0.93 18.90 6.61
CA ASN A 100 -0.13 19.97 7.19
C ASN A 100 0.36 20.98 6.15
N ALA A 101 0.77 20.51 4.97
CA ALA A 101 1.19 21.38 3.87
C ALA A 101 0.04 22.28 3.37
N LEU A 102 -1.17 21.76 3.30
CA LEU A 102 -2.36 22.53 2.94
C LEU A 102 -2.70 23.60 3.98
N GLU A 103 -2.59 23.26 5.26
CA GLU A 103 -2.79 24.21 6.37
C GLU A 103 -1.78 25.37 6.29
N VAL A 104 -0.49 25.05 6.16
CA VAL A 104 0.57 26.07 6.01
C VAL A 104 0.37 26.94 4.77
N ALA A 105 -0.11 26.33 3.66
CA ALA A 105 -0.36 27.04 2.41
C ALA A 105 -1.71 27.81 2.37
N GLY A 106 -2.55 27.68 3.38
CA GLY A 106 -3.89 28.26 3.41
C GLY A 106 -4.82 27.71 2.32
N LYS A 107 -4.67 26.44 1.95
CA LYS A 107 -5.42 25.81 0.85
C LYS A 107 -6.41 24.77 1.36
N ASP A 108 -7.57 24.70 0.70
CA ASP A 108 -8.55 23.64 0.95
C ASP A 108 -8.30 22.44 0.04
N ILE A 109 -8.27 21.25 0.61
CA ILE A 109 -8.07 19.98 -0.10
C ILE A 109 -9.07 19.76 -1.24
N LYS A 110 -10.28 20.30 -1.12
CA LYS A 110 -11.33 20.21 -2.15
C LYS A 110 -10.98 20.95 -3.44
N ASN A 111 -10.10 21.94 -3.37
CA ASN A 111 -9.83 22.86 -4.46
C ASN A 111 -8.44 22.71 -5.06
N VAL A 112 -7.57 21.88 -4.45
CA VAL A 112 -6.22 21.70 -4.96
C VAL A 112 -6.19 20.71 -6.12
N LYS A 113 -5.26 20.94 -7.05
CA LYS A 113 -4.89 19.96 -8.08
C LYS A 113 -3.78 19.09 -7.55
N ILE A 114 -3.91 17.79 -7.70
CA ILE A 114 -2.94 16.79 -7.25
C ILE A 114 -2.43 16.01 -8.45
N VAL A 115 -1.11 16.00 -8.62
CA VAL A 115 -0.45 15.18 -9.65
C VAL A 115 0.27 14.03 -8.92
N VAL A 116 -0.11 12.81 -9.26
CA VAL A 116 0.46 11.59 -8.69
C VAL A 116 1.37 10.94 -9.73
N ASN A 117 2.66 11.11 -9.55
CA ASN A 117 3.66 10.52 -10.46
C ASN A 117 4.03 9.11 -10.01
N GLY A 118 3.40 8.13 -10.61
CA GLY A 118 3.45 6.71 -10.27
C GLY A 118 2.05 6.15 -10.04
N ALA A 119 1.85 4.86 -10.32
CA ALA A 119 0.56 4.18 -10.14
C ALA A 119 0.75 2.77 -9.58
N GLY A 120 1.70 2.62 -8.64
CA GLY A 120 1.92 1.41 -7.87
C GLY A 120 1.01 1.33 -6.64
N ALA A 121 1.23 0.32 -5.79
CA ALA A 121 0.42 0.08 -4.59
C ALA A 121 0.34 1.30 -3.67
N ALA A 122 1.48 1.92 -3.36
CA ALA A 122 1.55 3.11 -2.52
C ALA A 122 0.77 4.29 -3.12
N ALA A 123 1.02 4.60 -4.41
CA ALA A 123 0.36 5.73 -5.08
C ALA A 123 -1.17 5.59 -5.11
N ILE A 124 -1.67 4.39 -5.41
CA ILE A 124 -3.11 4.07 -5.38
C ILE A 124 -3.68 4.27 -3.97
N SER A 125 -3.02 3.74 -2.94
CA SER A 125 -3.50 3.85 -1.56
C SER A 125 -3.43 5.27 -1.02
N CYS A 126 -2.35 6.02 -1.31
CA CYS A 126 -2.25 7.45 -0.98
C CYS A 126 -3.41 8.23 -1.61
N THR A 127 -3.66 8.01 -2.89
CA THR A 127 -4.72 8.74 -3.62
C THR A 127 -6.10 8.41 -3.08
N LYS A 128 -6.39 7.14 -2.77
CA LYS A 128 -7.64 6.74 -2.09
C LYS A 128 -7.82 7.49 -0.77
N LEU A 129 -6.77 7.59 0.03
CA LEU A 129 -6.83 8.29 1.31
C LEU A 129 -7.03 9.80 1.12
N TYR A 130 -6.39 10.43 0.11
CA TYR A 130 -6.62 11.84 -0.20
C TYR A 130 -8.07 12.11 -0.59
N VAL A 131 -8.68 11.22 -1.38
CA VAL A 131 -10.11 11.32 -1.73
C VAL A 131 -10.99 11.17 -0.49
N ALA A 132 -10.68 10.21 0.39
CA ALA A 132 -11.41 10.05 1.65
C ALA A 132 -11.29 11.27 2.58
N LEU A 133 -10.19 12.01 2.51
CA LEU A 133 -9.97 13.27 3.22
C LEU A 133 -10.63 14.50 2.55
N GLY A 134 -11.20 14.32 1.35
CA GLY A 134 -11.96 15.35 0.66
C GLY A 134 -11.40 15.84 -0.67
N ALA A 135 -10.26 15.32 -1.13
CA ALA A 135 -9.75 15.64 -2.46
C ALA A 135 -10.74 15.18 -3.54
N GLN A 136 -10.96 16.01 -4.54
CA GLN A 136 -11.89 15.69 -5.62
C GLN A 136 -11.18 14.91 -6.73
N ILE A 137 -11.72 13.76 -7.12
CA ILE A 137 -11.13 12.89 -8.16
C ILE A 137 -10.85 13.67 -9.45
N LYS A 138 -11.76 14.54 -9.88
CA LYS A 138 -11.60 15.38 -11.07
C LYS A 138 -10.40 16.33 -11.03
N ASN A 139 -9.84 16.58 -9.85
CA ASN A 139 -8.66 17.41 -9.64
C ASN A 139 -7.37 16.57 -9.48
N ILE A 140 -7.46 15.27 -9.65
CA ILE A 140 -6.33 14.34 -9.50
C ILE A 140 -5.92 13.85 -10.89
N VAL A 141 -4.64 13.94 -11.21
CA VAL A 141 -4.06 13.37 -12.43
C VAL A 141 -3.01 12.36 -12.01
N MET A 142 -3.21 11.10 -12.39
CA MET A 142 -2.27 10.02 -12.09
C MET A 142 -1.49 9.62 -13.34
N LEU A 143 -0.19 9.38 -13.16
CA LEU A 143 0.71 8.96 -14.22
C LEU A 143 1.34 7.60 -13.89
N ASP A 144 1.68 6.85 -14.91
CA ASP A 144 2.57 5.70 -14.83
C ASP A 144 3.72 5.82 -15.83
N SER A 145 4.51 4.77 -16.02
CA SER A 145 5.65 4.76 -16.96
C SER A 145 5.28 5.05 -18.42
N LYS A 146 3.99 5.01 -18.77
CA LYS A 146 3.46 5.31 -20.10
C LYS A 146 2.82 6.71 -20.19
N GLY A 147 2.91 7.52 -19.14
CA GLY A 147 2.32 8.85 -19.07
C GLY A 147 1.01 8.89 -18.28
N VAL A 148 0.17 9.89 -18.56
CA VAL A 148 -1.11 10.08 -17.89
C VAL A 148 -2.01 8.87 -18.09
N ILE A 149 -2.69 8.47 -17.02
CA ILE A 149 -3.68 7.39 -17.07
C ILE A 149 -5.00 7.99 -17.53
N THR A 150 -5.34 7.74 -18.78
CA THR A 150 -6.59 8.20 -19.40
C THR A 150 -7.60 7.07 -19.54
N SER A 151 -8.88 7.41 -19.60
CA SER A 151 -9.99 6.43 -19.65
C SER A 151 -10.02 5.61 -20.94
N ASP A 152 -9.43 6.12 -22.02
CA ASP A 152 -9.30 5.43 -23.31
C ASP A 152 -8.15 4.41 -23.38
N ARG A 153 -7.30 4.35 -22.35
CA ARG A 153 -6.17 3.40 -22.32
C ARG A 153 -6.63 1.97 -22.09
N GLU A 154 -6.14 1.09 -22.93
CA GLU A 154 -6.34 -0.35 -22.80
C GLU A 154 -5.49 -0.96 -21.66
N ASN A 155 -5.92 -2.12 -21.15
CA ASN A 155 -5.19 -2.94 -20.16
C ASN A 155 -4.87 -2.24 -18.83
N LEU A 156 -5.74 -1.33 -18.40
CA LEU A 156 -5.67 -0.78 -17.05
C LEU A 156 -6.17 -1.79 -16.01
N THR A 157 -5.46 -1.88 -14.88
CA THR A 157 -5.98 -2.60 -13.71
C THR A 157 -7.19 -1.85 -13.13
N GLU A 158 -8.06 -2.55 -12.42
CA GLU A 158 -9.23 -1.92 -11.78
C GLU A 158 -8.84 -0.75 -10.86
N GLN A 159 -7.72 -0.89 -10.16
CA GLN A 159 -7.19 0.15 -9.28
C GLN A 159 -6.78 1.41 -10.06
N LYS A 160 -6.22 1.26 -11.25
CA LYS A 160 -5.85 2.39 -12.12
C LYS A 160 -7.06 3.04 -12.77
N LYS A 161 -8.06 2.26 -13.17
CA LYS A 161 -9.30 2.76 -13.75
C LYS A 161 -10.02 3.75 -12.83
N MET A 162 -9.92 3.55 -11.51
CA MET A 162 -10.54 4.47 -10.52
C MET A 162 -10.05 5.91 -10.63
N PHE A 163 -8.85 6.12 -11.16
CA PHE A 163 -8.18 7.42 -11.26
C PHE A 163 -7.84 7.80 -12.70
N ALA A 164 -8.42 7.10 -13.68
CA ALA A 164 -8.29 7.48 -15.07
C ALA A 164 -9.03 8.81 -15.31
N THR A 165 -8.39 9.69 -16.09
CA THR A 165 -8.95 10.99 -16.50
C THR A 165 -9.38 10.93 -17.96
N ASP A 166 -10.33 11.77 -18.33
CA ASP A 166 -10.79 11.94 -19.73
C ASP A 166 -9.86 12.84 -20.52
#